data_316adc7970b18ff4c1c2d20d43ebcbec
#
_entry.id   316adc7970b18ff4c1c2d20d43ebcbec
#
_cell.length_a   1.000
_cell.length_b   1.000
_cell.length_c   1.000
_cell.angle_alpha   90.00
_cell.angle_beta   90.00
_cell.angle_gamma   90.00
#
_symmetry.space_group_name_H-M   'P 1'
#
loop_
_entity.id
_entity.type
_entity.pdbx_description
1 polymer ?
#
loop_
_entity_poly.entity_id
_entity_poly.type
_entity_poly.pdbx_seq_one_letter_code
_entity_poly.pdbx_strand_id
1 'polypeptide(L)'
;FRVRITNQFNGNSDYYYVKVADSNRIYGLELEHILSPNRINYLVNGNTLIEEHIAGVPGNIFIKDYLKSPELNKVRVAKEFVKFGERCFLRLLGDMRSVNYVVDITPDFEEVQYRVRPIDFDQQSYEGALEVYRAHSFPDNMPVDELVREHLNPTTILQYRSEERSQMARRYQASRVRLKGVLKMMSKDTIAPEEQLAGLRAALCQRYGTSAFEGCQTMGSLTASHLQFMLE
;
A
#
# COMPACT_ATOMS: atom_id res chain seq x y z
N PHE A 1 -15.46 -13.88 3.65
CA PHE A 1 -16.54 -13.71 4.65
C PHE A 1 -16.04 -12.75 5.73
N ARG A 2 -16.96 -11.92 6.30
CA ARG A 2 -16.68 -11.14 7.51
C ARG A 2 -17.18 -11.95 8.71
N VAL A 3 -16.33 -12.12 9.71
CA VAL A 3 -16.60 -12.88 10.94
C VAL A 3 -16.48 -11.96 12.13
N ARG A 4 -17.40 -12.08 13.07
CA ARG A 4 -17.33 -11.42 14.38
C ARG A 4 -16.99 -12.46 15.44
N ILE A 5 -15.91 -12.24 16.17
CA ILE A 5 -15.51 -13.06 17.32
C ILE A 5 -15.82 -12.27 18.58
N THR A 6 -16.68 -12.81 19.43
CA THR A 6 -17.06 -12.17 20.69
C THR A 6 -16.39 -12.90 21.86
N ASN A 7 -15.66 -12.16 22.66
CA ASN A 7 -15.11 -12.69 23.90
C ASN A 7 -16.22 -12.88 24.93
N GLN A 8 -16.45 -14.12 25.35
CA GLN A 8 -17.54 -14.47 26.25
C GLN A 8 -17.37 -13.90 27.68
N PHE A 9 -16.14 -13.53 28.07
CA PHE A 9 -15.87 -13.05 29.43
C PHE A 9 -16.12 -11.54 29.60
N ASN A 10 -15.85 -10.74 28.56
CA ASN A 10 -15.96 -9.28 28.64
C ASN A 10 -16.92 -8.67 27.59
N GLY A 11 -17.53 -9.48 26.72
CA GLY A 11 -18.46 -9.04 25.69
C GLY A 11 -17.83 -8.28 24.52
N ASN A 12 -16.52 -8.08 24.53
CA ASN A 12 -15.83 -7.39 23.44
C ASN A 12 -15.87 -8.23 22.15
N SER A 13 -15.98 -7.57 21.03
CA SER A 13 -16.05 -8.22 19.71
C SER A 13 -15.01 -7.65 18.77
N ASP A 14 -14.27 -8.55 18.14
CA ASP A 14 -13.34 -8.24 17.07
C ASP A 14 -13.88 -8.78 15.74
N TYR A 15 -13.56 -8.07 14.67
CA TYR A 15 -13.99 -8.45 13.33
C TYR A 15 -12.80 -8.90 12.50
N TYR A 16 -13.01 -9.96 11.72
CA TYR A 16 -12.01 -10.54 10.83
C TYR A 16 -12.61 -10.79 9.45
N TYR A 17 -11.77 -10.78 8.43
CA TYR A 17 -12.12 -11.23 7.10
C TYR A 17 -11.46 -12.58 6.83
N VAL A 18 -12.28 -13.55 6.40
CA VAL A 18 -11.81 -14.86 5.93
C VAL A 18 -11.84 -14.85 4.42
N LYS A 19 -10.67 -15.01 3.82
CA LYS A 19 -10.42 -14.95 2.37
C LYS A 19 -9.69 -16.22 1.91
N VAL A 20 -9.60 -16.42 0.61
CA VAL A 20 -8.69 -17.42 0.03
C VAL A 20 -7.27 -16.86 0.13
N ALA A 21 -6.36 -17.68 0.62
CA ALA A 21 -4.94 -17.37 0.71
C ALA A 21 -4.30 -17.55 -0.68
N ASP A 22 -4.16 -16.46 -1.42
CA ASP A 22 -3.34 -16.41 -2.64
C ASP A 22 -1.97 -15.78 -2.38
N SER A 23 -1.01 -16.07 -3.24
CA SER A 23 0.37 -15.60 -3.08
C SER A 23 0.47 -14.09 -3.05
N ASN A 24 -0.28 -13.38 -3.91
CA ASN A 24 -0.23 -11.93 -4.01
C ASN A 24 -0.66 -11.28 -2.69
N ARG A 25 -1.80 -11.72 -2.10
CA ARG A 25 -2.27 -11.21 -0.80
C ARG A 25 -1.26 -11.46 0.31
N ILE A 26 -0.71 -12.66 0.39
CA ILE A 26 0.27 -13.00 1.43
C ILE A 26 1.51 -12.13 1.30
N TYR A 27 2.07 -11.99 0.09
CA TYR A 27 3.22 -11.11 -0.13
C TYR A 27 2.90 -9.64 0.12
N GLY A 28 1.71 -9.18 -0.26
CA GLY A 28 1.26 -7.83 0.01
C GLY A 28 1.17 -7.54 1.51
N LEU A 29 0.58 -8.45 2.30
CA LEU A 29 0.51 -8.35 3.76
C LEU A 29 1.89 -8.37 4.42
N GLU A 30 2.79 -9.27 3.98
CA GLU A 30 4.17 -9.31 4.48
C GLU A 30 4.94 -8.02 4.18
N LEU A 31 4.85 -7.50 2.96
CA LEU A 31 5.50 -6.25 2.57
C LEU A 31 4.89 -5.05 3.31
N GLU A 32 3.57 -5.02 3.54
CA GLU A 32 2.92 -4.00 4.38
C GLU A 32 3.47 -4.05 5.80
N HIS A 33 3.48 -5.23 6.41
CA HIS A 33 3.97 -5.42 7.78
C HIS A 33 5.44 -4.98 7.97
N ILE A 34 6.29 -5.23 6.96
CA ILE A 34 7.73 -4.94 7.03
C ILE A 34 8.04 -3.48 6.70
N LEU A 35 7.43 -2.93 5.65
CA LEU A 35 7.83 -1.65 5.05
C LEU A 35 6.94 -0.47 5.47
N SER A 36 5.71 -0.72 5.94
CA SER A 36 4.76 0.33 6.33
C SER A 36 4.78 0.57 7.85
N PRO A 37 4.35 1.75 8.33
CA PRO A 37 4.09 1.99 9.74
C PRO A 37 2.87 1.22 10.25
N ASN A 38 2.04 0.73 9.34
CA ASN A 38 0.79 0.06 9.66
C ASN A 38 1.04 -1.43 9.82
N ARG A 39 0.63 -1.98 10.95
CA ARG A 39 0.64 -3.43 11.16
C ARG A 39 -0.76 -3.96 10.90
N ILE A 40 -0.83 -5.11 10.25
CA ILE A 40 -2.06 -5.87 10.04
C ILE A 40 -1.81 -7.25 10.62
N ASN A 41 -2.69 -7.70 11.52
CA ASN A 41 -2.63 -9.05 12.03
C ASN A 41 -3.36 -9.97 11.04
N TYR A 42 -2.70 -11.05 10.69
CA TYR A 42 -3.29 -12.06 9.82
C TYR A 42 -2.76 -13.45 10.17
N LEU A 43 -3.52 -14.45 9.81
CA LEU A 43 -3.19 -15.87 9.99
C LEU A 43 -3.45 -16.60 8.67
N VAL A 44 -2.52 -17.47 8.30
CA VAL A 44 -2.66 -18.35 7.13
C VAL A 44 -2.65 -19.80 7.61
N ASN A 45 -3.62 -20.58 7.15
CA ASN A 45 -3.66 -22.02 7.33
C ASN A 45 -4.15 -22.71 6.05
N GLY A 46 -3.24 -23.38 5.35
CA GLY A 46 -3.52 -23.93 4.02
C GLY A 46 -3.99 -22.82 3.07
N ASN A 47 -5.17 -22.99 2.47
CA ASN A 47 -5.75 -22.02 1.55
C ASN A 47 -6.65 -20.98 2.25
N THR A 48 -6.61 -20.88 3.56
CA THR A 48 -7.41 -19.93 4.31
C THR A 48 -6.55 -18.82 4.87
N LEU A 49 -6.93 -17.58 4.54
CA LEU A 49 -6.36 -16.35 5.09
C LEU A 49 -7.39 -15.71 6.02
N ILE A 50 -6.99 -15.37 7.23
CA ILE A 50 -7.78 -14.60 8.19
C ILE A 50 -7.05 -13.29 8.43
N GLU A 51 -7.68 -12.17 8.10
CA GLU A 51 -7.15 -10.81 8.30
C GLU A 51 -7.98 -10.07 9.34
N GLU A 52 -7.33 -9.29 10.18
CA GLU A 52 -8.05 -8.38 11.08
C GLU A 52 -8.80 -7.30 10.28
N HIS A 53 -9.94 -6.89 10.81
CA HIS A 53 -10.65 -5.73 10.28
C HIS A 53 -9.91 -4.44 10.66
N ILE A 54 -9.46 -3.72 9.66
CA ILE A 54 -8.81 -2.43 9.84
C ILE A 54 -9.89 -1.37 10.09
N ALA A 55 -9.91 -0.80 11.28
CA ALA A 55 -10.81 0.29 11.61
C ALA A 55 -10.45 1.55 10.81
N GLY A 56 -11.46 2.30 10.39
CA GLY A 56 -11.31 3.53 9.64
C GLY A 56 -12.52 3.81 8.76
N VAL A 57 -12.56 5.00 8.18
CA VAL A 57 -13.57 5.39 7.21
C VAL A 57 -13.16 4.89 5.83
N PRO A 58 -13.98 4.07 5.13
CA PRO A 58 -13.66 3.66 3.76
C PRO A 58 -13.37 4.87 2.87
N GLY A 59 -12.35 4.77 1.99
CA GLY A 59 -11.88 5.91 1.20
C GLY A 59 -12.98 6.56 0.35
N ASN A 60 -13.86 5.76 -0.27
CA ASN A 60 -15.00 6.29 -1.02
C ASN A 60 -16.00 7.09 -0.14
N ILE A 61 -16.23 6.65 1.09
CA ILE A 61 -17.07 7.37 2.07
C ILE A 61 -16.32 8.62 2.54
N PHE A 62 -15.02 8.51 2.81
CA PHE A 62 -14.19 9.66 3.20
C PHE A 62 -14.23 10.76 2.14
N ILE A 63 -14.05 10.42 0.87
CA ILE A 63 -14.10 11.35 -0.25
C ILE A 63 -15.47 12.01 -0.36
N LYS A 64 -16.53 11.22 -0.26
CA LYS A 64 -17.90 11.70 -0.41
C LYS A 64 -18.34 12.63 0.74
N ASP A 65 -18.10 12.23 1.98
CA ASP A 65 -18.76 12.82 3.15
C ASP A 65 -17.83 13.69 4.01
N TYR A 66 -16.51 13.41 4.03
CA TYR A 66 -15.54 14.09 4.89
C TYR A 66 -14.70 15.14 4.17
N LEU A 67 -14.38 14.93 2.89
CA LEU A 67 -13.44 15.78 2.15
C LEU A 67 -13.93 17.25 2.06
N LYS A 68 -15.25 17.46 2.12
CA LYS A 68 -15.87 18.78 2.06
C LYS A 68 -16.08 19.43 3.44
N SER A 69 -15.76 18.72 4.52
CA SER A 69 -15.93 19.27 5.86
C SER A 69 -15.02 20.48 6.09
N PRO A 70 -15.52 21.58 6.65
CA PRO A 70 -14.71 22.74 6.99
C PRO A 70 -13.71 22.46 8.14
N GLU A 71 -13.98 21.44 8.95
CA GLU A 71 -13.12 21.03 10.07
C GLU A 71 -11.94 20.16 9.61
N LEU A 72 -11.96 19.70 8.35
CA LEU A 72 -10.92 18.83 7.81
C LEU A 72 -9.60 19.60 7.63
N ASN A 73 -8.53 19.10 8.23
CA ASN A 73 -7.20 19.62 7.91
C ASN A 73 -6.74 19.10 6.54
N LYS A 74 -7.09 19.84 5.50
CA LYS A 74 -6.85 19.49 4.09
C LYS A 74 -5.38 19.25 3.76
N VAL A 75 -4.48 20.06 4.34
CA VAL A 75 -3.03 19.93 4.15
C VAL A 75 -2.52 18.58 4.69
N ARG A 76 -3.02 18.15 5.85
CA ARG A 76 -2.64 16.87 6.46
C ARG A 76 -3.15 15.68 5.66
N VAL A 77 -4.39 15.76 5.19
CA VAL A 77 -4.96 14.74 4.31
C VAL A 77 -4.16 14.64 3.02
N ALA A 78 -3.86 15.79 2.37
CA ALA A 78 -3.05 15.84 1.17
C ALA A 78 -1.66 15.23 1.37
N LYS A 79 -0.98 15.59 2.47
CA LYS A 79 0.32 15.02 2.87
C LYS A 79 0.25 13.51 3.02
N GLU A 80 -0.74 13.00 3.76
CA GLU A 80 -0.86 11.56 4.02
C GLU A 80 -1.19 10.80 2.74
N PHE A 81 -2.01 11.36 1.83
CA PHE A 81 -2.30 10.72 0.55
C PHE A 81 -1.07 10.64 -0.36
N VAL A 82 -0.23 11.67 -0.38
CA VAL A 82 1.07 11.62 -1.09
C VAL A 82 1.97 10.52 -0.52
N LYS A 83 2.06 10.40 0.80
CA LYS A 83 2.85 9.36 1.47
C LYS A 83 2.28 7.97 1.23
N PHE A 84 0.95 7.80 1.29
CA PHE A 84 0.28 6.57 0.96
C PHE A 84 0.57 6.13 -0.48
N GLY A 85 0.41 7.03 -1.46
CA GLY A 85 0.71 6.73 -2.86
C GLY A 85 2.17 6.32 -3.08
N GLU A 86 3.11 6.96 -2.39
CA GLU A 86 4.53 6.58 -2.45
C GLU A 86 4.79 5.20 -1.86
N ARG A 87 4.18 4.86 -0.69
CA ARG A 87 4.28 3.52 -0.09
C ARG A 87 3.77 2.43 -1.03
N CYS A 88 2.62 2.64 -1.66
CA CYS A 88 2.04 1.67 -2.59
C CYS A 88 2.91 1.50 -3.83
N PHE A 89 3.36 2.61 -4.41
CA PHE A 89 4.20 2.60 -5.60
C PHE A 89 5.55 1.89 -5.39
N LEU A 90 6.24 2.16 -4.29
CA LEU A 90 7.56 1.59 -4.02
C LEU A 90 7.54 0.06 -3.90
N ARG A 91 6.51 -0.49 -3.30
CA ARG A 91 6.36 -1.94 -3.15
C ARG A 91 5.52 -2.60 -4.23
N LEU A 92 5.10 -1.84 -5.23
CA LEU A 92 4.25 -2.29 -6.33
C LEU A 92 2.92 -2.92 -5.83
N LEU A 93 2.24 -2.25 -4.91
CA LEU A 93 0.87 -2.58 -4.54
C LEU A 93 -0.09 -1.81 -5.44
N GLY A 94 -0.81 -2.53 -6.28
CA GLY A 94 -1.74 -1.99 -7.26
C GLY A 94 -3.17 -1.82 -6.75
N ASP A 95 -4.02 -1.28 -7.62
CA ASP A 95 -5.47 -1.14 -7.47
C ASP A 95 -5.92 -0.39 -6.19
N MET A 96 -5.18 0.65 -5.81
CA MET A 96 -5.53 1.49 -4.65
C MET A 96 -6.65 2.48 -5.00
N ARG A 97 -7.78 1.97 -5.51
CA ARG A 97 -9.04 2.70 -5.62
C ARG A 97 -9.59 3.05 -4.24
N SER A 98 -10.50 4.01 -4.19
CA SER A 98 -11.06 4.52 -2.93
C SER A 98 -11.78 3.46 -2.07
N VAL A 99 -12.18 2.34 -2.64
CA VAL A 99 -12.77 1.20 -1.93
C VAL A 99 -11.73 0.25 -1.32
N ASN A 100 -10.46 0.33 -1.74
CA ASN A 100 -9.39 -0.58 -1.34
C ASN A 100 -8.48 -0.01 -0.25
N TYR A 101 -8.85 1.12 0.35
CA TYR A 101 -8.19 1.68 1.52
C TYR A 101 -9.20 2.29 2.51
N VAL A 102 -8.75 2.48 3.73
CA VAL A 102 -9.48 3.22 4.77
C VAL A 102 -8.65 4.41 5.24
N VAL A 103 -9.34 5.44 5.70
CA VAL A 103 -8.75 6.59 6.39
C VAL A 103 -9.01 6.45 7.87
N ASP A 104 -7.95 6.19 8.63
CA ASP A 104 -7.98 6.20 10.09
C ASP A 104 -7.87 7.65 10.56
N ILE A 105 -8.85 8.10 11.32
CA ILE A 105 -8.96 9.46 11.85
C ILE A 105 -8.81 9.37 13.36
N THR A 106 -7.64 9.76 13.85
CA THR A 106 -7.34 9.68 15.28
C THR A 106 -7.27 11.09 15.88
N PRO A 107 -8.19 11.46 16.80
CA PRO A 107 -8.06 12.67 17.57
C PRO A 107 -6.79 12.64 18.43
N ASP A 108 -6.02 13.72 18.40
CA ASP A 108 -4.88 13.96 19.26
C ASP A 108 -5.13 15.27 20.03
N PHE A 109 -4.36 15.56 21.09
CA PHE A 109 -4.62 16.67 22.01
C PHE A 109 -4.80 18.03 21.34
N GLU A 110 -4.03 18.33 20.30
CA GLU A 110 -4.07 19.61 19.62
C GLU A 110 -4.59 19.50 18.17
N GLU A 111 -4.62 18.29 17.59
CA GLU A 111 -4.84 18.11 16.18
C GLU A 111 -5.43 16.74 15.85
N VAL A 112 -6.05 16.63 14.67
CA VAL A 112 -6.52 15.36 14.13
C VAL A 112 -5.43 14.76 13.25
N GLN A 113 -5.11 13.49 13.48
CA GLN A 113 -4.20 12.71 12.66
C GLN A 113 -4.97 11.88 11.63
N TYR A 114 -4.50 11.89 10.40
CA TYR A 114 -5.05 11.08 9.31
C TYR A 114 -4.01 10.06 8.88
N ARG A 115 -4.46 8.82 8.71
CA ARG A 115 -3.59 7.74 8.22
C ARG A 115 -4.35 6.92 7.17
N VAL A 116 -3.82 6.86 5.96
CA VAL A 116 -4.40 6.05 4.89
C VAL A 116 -3.77 4.65 4.94
N ARG A 117 -4.63 3.63 5.03
CA ARG A 117 -4.23 2.22 5.17
C ARG A 117 -4.88 1.38 4.07
N PRO A 118 -4.11 0.61 3.28
CA PRO A 118 -4.67 -0.33 2.33
C PRO A 118 -5.38 -1.46 3.07
N ILE A 119 -6.42 -2.01 2.46
CA ILE A 119 -7.22 -3.13 3.00
C ILE A 119 -7.37 -4.28 2.01
N ASP A 120 -6.89 -4.12 0.79
CA ASP A 120 -6.82 -5.19 -0.20
C ASP A 120 -5.42 -5.31 -0.80
N PHE A 121 -4.94 -6.54 -0.93
CA PHE A 121 -3.57 -6.87 -1.31
C PHE A 121 -3.50 -7.83 -2.49
N ASP A 122 -4.61 -8.13 -3.15
CA ASP A 122 -4.67 -9.10 -4.27
C ASP A 122 -3.91 -8.63 -5.51
N GLN A 123 -3.71 -7.32 -5.65
CA GLN A 123 -2.95 -6.71 -6.75
C GLN A 123 -1.49 -6.41 -6.40
N GLN A 124 -0.93 -7.11 -5.40
CA GLN A 124 0.49 -6.97 -5.10
C GLN A 124 1.34 -7.52 -6.24
N SER A 125 2.07 -6.65 -6.94
CA SER A 125 2.99 -6.99 -8.04
C SER A 125 2.37 -7.88 -9.11
N TYR A 126 1.14 -7.60 -9.50
CA TYR A 126 0.40 -8.42 -10.46
C TYR A 126 0.32 -7.79 -11.86
N GLU A 127 0.02 -6.49 -11.94
CA GLU A 127 -0.28 -5.82 -13.20
C GLU A 127 0.98 -5.33 -13.94
N GLY A 128 0.90 -5.31 -15.28
CA GLY A 128 1.98 -4.83 -16.14
C GLY A 128 2.00 -3.32 -16.34
N ALA A 129 0.87 -2.66 -16.13
CA ALA A 129 0.73 -1.22 -16.30
C ALA A 129 1.19 -0.47 -15.04
N LEU A 130 2.13 0.46 -15.19
CA LEU A 130 2.72 1.21 -14.08
C LEU A 130 1.70 2.11 -13.37
N GLU A 131 0.69 2.57 -14.08
CA GLU A 131 -0.37 3.46 -13.57
C GLU A 131 -1.20 2.80 -12.47
N VAL A 132 -1.37 1.48 -12.51
CA VAL A 132 -2.13 0.71 -11.52
C VAL A 132 -1.50 0.82 -10.11
N TYR A 133 -0.20 1.05 -10.03
CA TYR A 133 0.53 1.22 -8.76
C TYR A 133 0.52 2.65 -8.22
N ARG A 134 -0.21 3.55 -8.88
CA ARG A 134 -0.32 4.95 -8.50
C ARG A 134 -1.73 5.26 -8.02
N ALA A 135 -1.93 5.43 -6.73
CA ALA A 135 -3.24 5.71 -6.16
C ALA A 135 -3.94 6.93 -6.79
N HIS A 136 -3.18 7.96 -7.20
CA HIS A 136 -3.72 9.16 -7.85
C HIS A 136 -4.16 8.96 -9.31
N SER A 137 -3.83 7.82 -9.94
CA SER A 137 -4.25 7.53 -11.32
C SER A 137 -5.70 7.01 -11.42
N PHE A 138 -6.30 6.66 -10.30
CA PHE A 138 -7.68 6.16 -10.28
C PHE A 138 -8.69 7.32 -10.27
N PRO A 139 -9.72 7.29 -11.16
CA PRO A 139 -10.70 8.38 -11.24
C PRO A 139 -11.44 8.68 -9.94
N ASP A 140 -11.73 7.66 -9.13
CA ASP A 140 -12.42 7.81 -7.85
C ASP A 140 -11.58 8.47 -6.76
N ASN A 141 -10.25 8.55 -6.95
CA ASN A 141 -9.33 9.31 -6.09
C ASN A 141 -9.09 10.75 -6.58
N MET A 142 -9.66 11.14 -7.74
CA MET A 142 -9.45 12.47 -8.31
C MET A 142 -9.73 13.61 -7.32
N PRO A 143 -10.79 13.59 -6.47
CA PRO A 143 -11.03 14.66 -5.52
C PRO A 143 -9.92 14.83 -4.48
N VAL A 144 -9.24 13.75 -4.08
CA VAL A 144 -8.09 13.82 -3.17
C VAL A 144 -6.84 14.30 -3.92
N ASP A 145 -6.66 13.91 -5.18
CA ASP A 145 -5.54 14.38 -6.00
C ASP A 145 -5.68 15.89 -6.32
N GLU A 146 -6.90 16.38 -6.55
CA GLU A 146 -7.20 17.82 -6.65
C GLU A 146 -6.85 18.55 -5.36
N LEU A 147 -7.22 17.99 -4.19
CA LEU A 147 -6.85 18.53 -2.89
C LEU A 147 -5.32 18.61 -2.73
N VAL A 148 -4.57 17.59 -3.17
CA VAL A 148 -3.10 17.60 -3.16
C VAL A 148 -2.57 18.75 -4.01
N ARG A 149 -3.07 18.95 -5.21
CA ARG A 149 -2.63 20.03 -6.11
C ARG A 149 -2.99 21.43 -5.60
N GLU A 150 -4.12 21.56 -4.92
CA GLU A 150 -4.59 22.84 -4.37
C GLU A 150 -3.76 23.27 -3.16
N HIS A 151 -3.37 22.32 -2.29
CA HIS A 151 -2.76 22.62 -1.01
C HIS A 151 -1.27 22.36 -0.91
N LEU A 152 -0.66 21.65 -1.86
CA LEU A 152 0.76 21.33 -1.85
C LEU A 152 1.42 21.78 -3.17
N ASN A 153 2.54 22.46 -3.04
CA ASN A 153 3.38 22.75 -4.21
C ASN A 153 4.26 21.54 -4.61
N PRO A 154 4.80 21.49 -5.84
CA PRO A 154 5.61 20.37 -6.32
C PRO A 154 6.81 20.06 -5.43
N THR A 155 7.48 21.06 -4.88
CA THR A 155 8.63 20.88 -3.99
C THR A 155 8.22 20.15 -2.69
N THR A 156 7.11 20.56 -2.10
CA THR A 156 6.55 19.92 -0.90
C THR A 156 6.12 18.48 -1.15
N ILE A 157 5.52 18.20 -2.32
CA ILE A 157 5.17 16.82 -2.73
C ILE A 157 6.43 15.96 -2.82
N LEU A 158 7.49 16.46 -3.47
CA LEU A 158 8.77 15.74 -3.56
C LEU A 158 9.40 15.51 -2.19
N GLN A 159 9.32 16.50 -1.29
CA GLN A 159 9.79 16.36 0.09
C GLN A 159 9.05 15.24 0.83
N TYR A 160 7.71 15.19 0.78
CA TYR A 160 6.94 14.16 1.46
C TYR A 160 7.19 12.76 0.89
N ARG A 161 7.40 12.64 -0.42
CA ARG A 161 7.85 11.39 -1.04
C ARG A 161 9.22 10.97 -0.53
N SER A 162 10.18 11.90 -0.48
CA SER A 162 11.53 11.64 0.03
C SER A 162 11.53 11.24 1.51
N GLU A 163 10.73 11.91 2.34
CA GLU A 163 10.53 11.54 3.74
C GLU A 163 10.01 10.09 3.88
N GLU A 164 9.01 9.72 3.07
CA GLU A 164 8.43 8.38 3.11
C GLU A 164 9.42 7.31 2.65
N ARG A 165 10.17 7.57 1.57
CA ARG A 165 11.28 6.70 1.11
C ARG A 165 12.31 6.49 2.21
N SER A 166 12.74 7.54 2.88
CA SER A 166 13.71 7.48 3.97
C SER A 166 13.19 6.65 5.15
N GLN A 167 11.89 6.73 5.45
CA GLN A 167 11.28 5.90 6.49
C GLN A 167 11.17 4.43 6.08
N MET A 168 10.79 4.17 4.84
CA MET A 168 10.76 2.81 4.29
C MET A 168 12.18 2.20 4.23
N ALA A 169 13.20 2.97 3.85
CA ALA A 169 14.58 2.53 3.84
C ALA A 169 15.06 2.12 5.26
N ARG A 170 14.71 2.89 6.28
CA ARG A 170 15.02 2.51 7.69
C ARG A 170 14.35 1.21 8.09
N ARG A 171 13.07 1.00 7.73
CA ARG A 171 12.34 -0.25 7.99
C ARG A 171 12.94 -1.42 7.20
N TYR A 172 13.30 -1.19 5.94
CA TYR A 172 14.01 -2.15 5.10
C TYR A 172 15.27 -2.64 5.81
N GLN A 173 16.12 -1.73 6.30
CA GLN A 173 17.36 -2.09 6.99
C GLN A 173 17.09 -2.80 8.32
N ALA A 174 16.13 -2.32 9.11
CA ALA A 174 15.77 -2.91 10.39
C ALA A 174 15.23 -4.35 10.26
N SER A 175 14.55 -4.66 9.16
CA SER A 175 13.94 -5.97 8.90
C SER A 175 14.61 -6.73 7.76
N ARG A 176 15.87 -6.41 7.43
CA ARG A 176 16.57 -6.87 6.22
C ARG A 176 16.54 -8.39 6.04
N VAL A 177 16.70 -9.16 7.11
CA VAL A 177 16.74 -10.64 7.05
C VAL A 177 15.36 -11.18 6.64
N ARG A 178 14.30 -10.73 7.31
CA ARG A 178 12.92 -11.14 7.00
C ARG A 178 12.54 -10.73 5.59
N LEU A 179 12.78 -9.48 5.21
CA LEU A 179 12.46 -8.95 3.90
C LEU A 179 13.16 -9.73 2.77
N LYS A 180 14.46 -10.02 2.93
CA LYS A 180 15.20 -10.87 1.97
C LYS A 180 14.58 -12.27 1.84
N GLY A 181 14.11 -12.84 2.94
CA GLY A 181 13.40 -14.12 2.94
C GLY A 181 12.12 -14.06 2.11
N VAL A 182 11.28 -13.05 2.35
CA VAL A 182 10.02 -12.81 1.61
C VAL A 182 10.29 -12.61 0.12
N LEU A 183 11.18 -11.68 -0.23
CA LEU A 183 11.51 -11.39 -1.64
C LEU A 183 12.14 -12.60 -2.37
N LYS A 184 12.94 -13.40 -1.67
CA LYS A 184 13.49 -14.64 -2.21
C LYS A 184 12.40 -15.67 -2.52
N MET A 185 11.38 -15.79 -1.67
CA MET A 185 10.24 -16.69 -1.94
C MET A 185 9.41 -16.15 -3.08
N MET A 186 9.07 -14.86 -3.03
CA MET A 186 8.32 -14.16 -4.08
C MET A 186 8.99 -14.27 -5.47
N SER A 187 10.34 -14.29 -5.52
CA SER A 187 11.10 -14.43 -6.77
C SER A 187 11.07 -15.86 -7.34
N LYS A 188 10.62 -16.85 -6.57
CA LYS A 188 10.46 -18.23 -7.04
C LYS A 188 9.04 -18.55 -7.50
N ASP A 189 8.09 -17.72 -7.13
CA ASP A 189 6.68 -17.89 -7.47
C ASP A 189 6.32 -17.23 -8.79
N THR A 190 5.41 -17.86 -9.53
CA THR A 190 4.77 -17.26 -10.69
C THR A 190 3.50 -16.53 -10.23
N ILE A 191 3.64 -15.26 -9.81
CA ILE A 191 2.55 -14.46 -9.25
C ILE A 191 1.78 -13.64 -10.29
N ALA A 192 2.30 -13.53 -11.51
CA ALA A 192 1.64 -12.89 -12.64
C ALA A 192 2.07 -13.54 -13.96
N PRO A 193 1.26 -13.40 -15.04
CA PRO A 193 1.65 -13.82 -16.38
C PRO A 193 2.90 -13.11 -16.89
N GLU A 194 3.65 -13.76 -17.80
CA GLU A 194 4.88 -13.18 -18.38
C GLU A 194 4.64 -11.85 -19.11
N GLU A 195 3.48 -11.69 -19.74
CA GLU A 195 3.10 -10.45 -20.42
C GLU A 195 3.07 -9.27 -19.44
N GLN A 196 2.50 -9.46 -18.24
CA GLN A 196 2.45 -8.45 -17.20
C GLN A 196 3.85 -8.10 -16.68
N LEU A 197 4.68 -9.11 -16.45
CA LEU A 197 6.08 -8.91 -16.08
C LEU A 197 6.83 -8.09 -17.14
N ALA A 198 6.72 -8.47 -18.41
CA ALA A 198 7.38 -7.76 -19.50
C ALA A 198 6.92 -6.31 -19.62
N GLY A 199 5.61 -6.07 -19.49
CA GLY A 199 5.04 -4.72 -19.50
C GLY A 199 5.58 -3.85 -18.37
N LEU A 200 5.52 -4.34 -17.13
CA LEU A 200 5.98 -3.57 -15.96
C LEU A 200 7.50 -3.33 -15.99
N ARG A 201 8.28 -4.34 -16.39
CA ARG A 201 9.72 -4.23 -16.56
C ARG A 201 10.10 -3.11 -17.55
N ALA A 202 9.47 -3.11 -18.73
CA ALA A 202 9.69 -2.09 -19.74
C ALA A 202 9.28 -0.68 -19.23
N ALA A 203 8.13 -0.59 -18.57
CA ALA A 203 7.64 0.68 -18.02
C ALA A 203 8.57 1.25 -16.92
N LEU A 204 9.13 0.41 -16.05
CA LEU A 204 10.10 0.83 -15.05
C LEU A 204 11.44 1.24 -15.68
N CYS A 205 11.96 0.49 -16.65
CA CYS A 205 13.16 0.87 -17.40
C CYS A 205 12.99 2.23 -18.09
N GLN A 206 11.87 2.43 -18.76
CA GLN A 206 11.54 3.71 -19.42
C GLN A 206 11.41 4.87 -18.42
N ARG A 207 10.69 4.64 -17.32
CA ARG A 207 10.46 5.68 -16.30
C ARG A 207 11.74 6.21 -15.68
N TYR A 208 12.70 5.35 -15.43
CA TYR A 208 13.95 5.70 -14.74
C TYR A 208 15.14 5.89 -15.69
N GLY A 209 14.96 5.63 -16.98
CA GLY A 209 16.03 5.71 -17.98
C GLY A 209 17.18 4.73 -17.66
N THR A 210 16.88 3.52 -17.23
CA THR A 210 17.86 2.53 -16.76
C THR A 210 17.56 1.15 -17.28
N SER A 211 18.60 0.31 -17.45
CA SER A 211 18.49 -1.12 -17.76
C SER A 211 18.48 -2.02 -16.50
N ALA A 212 18.45 -1.45 -15.29
CA ALA A 212 18.57 -2.18 -14.03
C ALA A 212 17.50 -3.27 -13.83
N PHE A 213 16.37 -3.18 -14.52
CA PHE A 213 15.25 -4.10 -14.39
C PHE A 213 15.21 -5.18 -15.48
N GLU A 214 16.01 -5.05 -16.55
CA GLU A 214 15.96 -5.96 -17.71
C GLU A 214 16.25 -7.43 -17.36
N GLY A 215 17.10 -7.67 -16.37
CA GLY A 215 17.45 -9.02 -15.89
C GLY A 215 16.40 -9.70 -15.01
N CYS A 216 15.29 -9.00 -14.66
CA CYS A 216 14.27 -9.57 -13.78
C CYS A 216 13.40 -10.58 -14.51
N GLN A 217 13.36 -11.82 -14.01
CA GLN A 217 12.66 -12.96 -14.61
C GLN A 217 11.31 -13.27 -13.96
N THR A 218 10.98 -12.62 -12.84
CA THR A 218 9.73 -12.80 -12.12
C THR A 218 9.28 -11.46 -11.51
N MET A 219 7.99 -11.32 -11.23
CA MET A 219 7.48 -10.13 -10.52
C MET A 219 8.15 -9.95 -9.16
N GLY A 220 8.47 -11.04 -8.46
CA GLY A 220 9.20 -10.97 -7.19
C GLY A 220 10.62 -10.42 -7.35
N SER A 221 11.36 -10.83 -8.38
CA SER A 221 12.69 -10.26 -8.67
C SER A 221 12.59 -8.81 -9.10
N LEU A 222 11.54 -8.43 -9.85
CA LEU A 222 11.30 -7.06 -10.27
C LEU A 222 10.97 -6.16 -9.06
N THR A 223 10.11 -6.63 -8.15
CA THR A 223 9.79 -5.93 -6.91
C THR A 223 11.02 -5.75 -6.02
N ALA A 224 11.85 -6.79 -5.90
CA ALA A 224 13.11 -6.71 -5.14
C ALA A 224 14.06 -5.67 -5.73
N SER A 225 14.27 -5.68 -7.05
CA SER A 225 15.11 -4.72 -7.75
C SER A 225 14.56 -3.30 -7.66
N HIS A 226 13.24 -3.12 -7.76
CA HIS A 226 12.60 -1.81 -7.62
C HIS A 226 12.76 -1.25 -6.20
N LEU A 227 12.51 -2.05 -5.16
CA LEU A 227 12.74 -1.66 -3.77
C LEU A 227 14.21 -1.29 -3.52
N GLN A 228 15.13 -2.09 -4.03
CA GLN A 228 16.56 -1.81 -3.92
C GLN A 228 16.92 -0.49 -4.61
N PHE A 229 16.53 -0.31 -5.86
CA PHE A 229 16.79 0.91 -6.64
C PHE A 229 16.25 2.19 -5.99
N MET A 230 15.12 2.09 -5.30
CA MET A 230 14.42 3.25 -4.73
C MET A 230 14.82 3.56 -3.28
N LEU A 231 15.34 2.58 -2.53
CA LEU A 231 15.58 2.71 -1.09
C LEU A 231 17.08 2.64 -0.71
N GLU A 232 17.96 2.23 -1.60
CA GLU A 232 19.42 2.28 -1.47
C GLU A 232 20.02 3.47 -2.22
#